data_cf1b9e394a2ae7822d3e7693e78c518f
#
_entry.id   cf1b9e394a2ae7822d3e7693e78c518f
#
_cell.length_a   1.000
_cell.length_b   1.000
_cell.length_c   1.000
_cell.angle_alpha   90.00
_cell.angle_beta   90.00
_cell.angle_gamma   90.00
#
_symmetry.space_group_name_H-M   'P 1'
#
loop_
_entity.id
_entity.type
_entity.pdbx_description
1 polymer ?
#
loop_
_entity_poly.entity_id
_entity_poly.type
_entity_poly.pdbx_seq_one_letter_code
_entity_poly.pdbx_strand_id
1 'polypeptide(L)'
;YNVLEQAAIIPPNLNRIKRARRIFEDIRELEDAYNLSPTGEFPQSVYDYEQHIWKLQEEENNHALLAHMYVRHFGELHGGQMIKKKIPGNGLMYEFDGDTKELIEKFRELLDDSMAEEAKKCFDFASQLFDELSKEMENETVDI
;
A
#
# COMPACT_ATOMS: atom_id res chain seq x y z
N TYR A 1 -2.61 -3.20 1.36
CA TYR A 1 -3.21 -2.05 2.06
C TYR A 1 -4.33 -2.47 3.00
N ASN A 2 -5.29 -3.25 2.53
CA ASN A 2 -6.47 -3.61 3.33
C ASN A 2 -6.11 -4.31 4.64
N VAL A 3 -5.26 -5.31 4.59
CA VAL A 3 -4.82 -6.07 5.78
C VAL A 3 -4.08 -5.15 6.76
N LEU A 4 -3.17 -4.33 6.26
CA LEU A 4 -2.40 -3.39 7.08
C LEU A 4 -3.31 -2.37 7.77
N GLU A 5 -4.27 -1.81 7.04
CA GLU A 5 -5.21 -0.82 7.58
C GLU A 5 -6.16 -1.40 8.62
N GLN A 6 -6.48 -2.69 8.53
CA GLN A 6 -7.25 -3.40 9.54
C GLN A 6 -6.42 -3.71 10.80
N ALA A 7 -5.15 -4.02 10.63
CA ALA A 7 -4.27 -4.43 11.72
C ALA A 7 -3.75 -3.25 12.55
N ALA A 8 -3.40 -2.14 11.90
CA ALA A 8 -2.80 -0.97 12.55
C ALA A 8 -3.85 -0.12 13.27
N ILE A 9 -3.48 0.39 14.46
CA ILE A 9 -4.30 1.31 15.21
C ILE A 9 -3.75 2.72 15.02
N ILE A 10 -4.56 3.61 14.46
CA ILE A 10 -4.21 5.01 14.24
C ILE A 10 -5.24 5.93 14.89
N PRO A 11 -4.86 7.16 15.27
CA PRO A 11 -5.83 8.15 15.74
C PRO A 11 -6.93 8.41 14.71
N PRO A 12 -8.20 8.56 15.11
CA PRO A 12 -9.31 8.76 14.14
C PRO A 12 -9.14 9.96 13.23
N ASN A 13 -8.48 11.01 13.68
CA ASN A 13 -8.22 12.20 12.86
C ASN A 13 -7.22 11.94 11.70
N LEU A 14 -6.54 10.80 11.69
CA LEU A 14 -5.62 10.40 10.63
C LEU A 14 -6.21 9.34 9.68
N ASN A 15 -7.49 8.98 9.85
CA ASN A 15 -8.15 7.96 9.01
C ASN A 15 -8.14 8.29 7.52
N ARG A 16 -8.05 9.56 7.16
CA ARG A 16 -7.98 9.99 5.74
C ARG A 16 -6.73 9.49 5.00
N ILE A 17 -5.73 8.95 5.71
CA ILE A 17 -4.58 8.30 5.09
C ILE A 17 -4.94 6.95 4.47
N LYS A 18 -6.00 6.30 4.93
CA LYS A 18 -6.39 4.96 4.46
C LYS A 18 -6.72 4.93 2.97
N ARG A 19 -6.22 3.91 2.29
CA ARG A 19 -6.30 3.79 0.82
C ARG A 19 -7.13 2.61 0.33
N ALA A 20 -7.39 1.62 1.17
CA ALA A 20 -8.02 0.37 0.72
C ALA A 20 -9.31 0.59 -0.07
N ARG A 21 -10.22 1.43 0.43
CA ARG A 21 -11.48 1.72 -0.25
C ARG A 21 -11.26 2.36 -1.62
N ARG A 22 -10.36 3.33 -1.72
CA ARG A 22 -10.06 4.03 -2.97
C ARG A 22 -9.40 3.11 -3.98
N ILE A 23 -8.55 2.20 -3.51
CA ILE A 23 -7.95 1.17 -4.36
C ILE A 23 -9.02 0.24 -4.93
N PHE A 24 -9.99 -0.21 -4.13
CA PHE A 24 -11.09 -1.02 -4.60
C PHE A 24 -11.93 -0.30 -5.66
N GLU A 25 -12.19 0.99 -5.47
CA GLU A 25 -12.92 1.80 -6.45
C GLU A 25 -12.14 1.92 -7.76
N ASP A 26 -10.83 2.14 -7.69
CA ASP A 26 -9.96 2.17 -8.87
C ASP A 26 -9.93 0.84 -9.61
N ILE A 27 -9.84 -0.28 -8.87
CA ILE A 27 -9.85 -1.62 -9.47
C ILE A 27 -11.15 -1.86 -10.23
N ARG A 28 -12.30 -1.54 -9.64
CA ARG A 28 -13.60 -1.68 -10.29
C ARG A 28 -13.69 -0.83 -11.56
N GLU A 29 -13.23 0.39 -11.51
CA GLU A 29 -13.22 1.28 -12.67
C GLU A 29 -12.42 0.67 -13.82
N LEU A 30 -11.23 0.15 -13.54
CA LEU A 30 -10.35 -0.46 -14.54
C LEU A 30 -10.90 -1.79 -15.07
N GLU A 31 -11.49 -2.60 -14.20
CA GLU A 31 -12.13 -3.86 -14.61
C GLU A 31 -13.28 -3.59 -15.60
N ASP A 32 -14.11 -2.61 -15.31
CA ASP A 32 -15.23 -2.23 -16.18
C ASP A 32 -14.75 -1.60 -17.50
N ALA A 33 -13.77 -0.69 -17.43
CA ALA A 33 -13.27 0.02 -18.61
C ALA A 33 -12.54 -0.89 -19.60
N TYR A 34 -11.82 -1.90 -19.10
CA TYR A 34 -11.00 -2.80 -19.92
C TYR A 34 -11.54 -4.22 -19.98
N ASN A 35 -12.74 -4.45 -19.45
CA ASN A 35 -13.41 -5.76 -19.44
C ASN A 35 -12.52 -6.85 -18.83
N LEU A 36 -11.89 -6.55 -17.69
CA LEU A 36 -11.00 -7.46 -16.98
C LEU A 36 -11.76 -8.29 -15.97
N SER A 37 -11.36 -9.55 -15.81
CA SER A 37 -11.86 -10.43 -14.76
C SER A 37 -10.77 -10.74 -13.76
N PRO A 38 -11.02 -10.58 -12.44
CA PRO A 38 -10.01 -10.90 -11.44
C PRO A 38 -9.71 -12.40 -11.46
N THR A 39 -8.41 -12.75 -11.39
CA THR A 39 -7.97 -14.15 -11.39
C THR A 39 -8.10 -14.80 -10.01
N GLY A 40 -8.16 -14.00 -8.95
CA GLY A 40 -8.15 -14.47 -7.58
C GLY A 40 -6.78 -14.95 -7.08
N GLU A 41 -5.76 -14.88 -7.93
CA GLU A 41 -4.40 -15.28 -7.61
C GLU A 41 -3.52 -14.04 -7.38
N PHE A 42 -2.68 -14.11 -6.35
CA PHE A 42 -1.72 -13.07 -6.03
C PHE A 42 -0.31 -13.66 -5.98
N PRO A 43 0.74 -12.84 -6.25
CA PRO A 43 2.11 -13.28 -6.04
C PRO A 43 2.35 -13.75 -4.60
N GLN A 44 3.28 -14.68 -4.42
CA GLN A 44 3.58 -15.25 -3.10
C GLN A 44 3.98 -14.19 -2.08
N SER A 45 4.69 -13.15 -2.50
CA SER A 45 5.11 -12.06 -1.62
C SER A 45 3.92 -11.32 -0.98
N VAL A 46 2.76 -11.29 -1.64
CA VAL A 46 1.54 -10.69 -1.06
C VAL A 46 1.09 -11.51 0.16
N TYR A 47 1.05 -12.83 0.04
CA TYR A 47 0.68 -13.72 1.15
C TYR A 47 1.70 -13.66 2.27
N ASP A 48 2.98 -13.65 1.95
CA ASP A 48 4.06 -13.56 2.93
C ASP A 48 3.97 -12.23 3.71
N TYR A 49 3.68 -11.15 3.02
CA TYR A 49 3.50 -9.84 3.65
C TYR A 49 2.27 -9.81 4.56
N GLU A 50 1.14 -10.33 4.12
CA GLU A 50 -0.06 -10.41 4.96
C GLU A 50 0.20 -11.21 6.24
N GLN A 51 0.90 -12.34 6.13
CA GLN A 51 1.30 -13.15 7.28
C GLN A 51 2.17 -12.38 8.26
N HIS A 52 3.12 -11.63 7.75
CA HIS A 52 3.98 -10.76 8.57
C HIS A 52 3.16 -9.71 9.33
N ILE A 53 2.21 -9.05 8.64
CA ILE A 53 1.34 -8.06 9.25
C ILE A 53 0.46 -8.67 10.35
N TRP A 54 -0.15 -9.82 10.09
CA TRP A 54 -0.97 -10.53 11.09
C TRP A 54 -0.15 -10.97 12.31
N LYS A 55 1.08 -11.39 12.08
CA LYS A 55 2.01 -11.70 13.18
C LYS A 55 2.27 -10.49 14.07
N LEU A 56 2.53 -9.34 13.48
CA LEU A 56 2.74 -8.10 14.23
C LEU A 56 1.49 -7.71 15.03
N GLN A 57 0.31 -7.91 14.47
CA GLN A 57 -0.94 -7.68 15.18
C GLN A 57 -1.12 -8.62 16.37
N GLU A 58 -0.83 -9.92 16.19
CA GLU A 58 -0.91 -10.91 17.27
C GLU A 58 0.07 -10.58 18.42
N GLU A 59 1.24 -10.06 18.08
CA GLU A 59 2.25 -9.60 19.04
C GLU A 59 1.89 -8.25 19.69
N GLU A 60 0.77 -7.66 19.30
CA GLU A 60 0.35 -6.33 19.73
C GLU A 60 1.40 -5.24 19.43
N ASN A 61 2.15 -5.42 18.36
CA ASN A 61 3.22 -4.51 17.95
C ASN A 61 2.71 -3.44 16.99
N ASN A 62 1.84 -2.55 17.50
CA ASN A 62 1.31 -1.45 16.70
C ASN A 62 2.39 -0.50 16.21
N HIS A 63 3.47 -0.38 16.96
CA HIS A 63 4.61 0.44 16.62
C HIS A 63 5.23 0.02 15.28
N ALA A 64 5.45 -1.28 15.09
CA ALA A 64 5.91 -1.83 13.81
C ALA A 64 4.88 -1.64 12.70
N LEU A 65 3.60 -1.81 13.00
CA LEU A 65 2.51 -1.59 12.02
C LEU A 65 2.47 -0.14 11.54
N LEU A 66 2.70 0.83 12.41
CA LEU A 66 2.79 2.24 12.03
C LEU A 66 3.96 2.51 11.10
N ALA A 67 5.10 1.82 11.28
CA ALA A 67 6.23 1.91 10.36
C ALA A 67 5.84 1.49 8.94
N HIS A 68 5.12 0.37 8.81
CA HIS A 68 4.61 -0.09 7.52
C HIS A 68 3.63 0.90 6.90
N MET A 69 2.72 1.46 7.69
CA MET A 69 1.79 2.48 7.21
C MET A 69 2.53 3.72 6.70
N TYR A 70 3.54 4.17 7.42
CA TYR A 70 4.33 5.32 6.99
C TYR A 70 4.97 5.08 5.61
N VAL A 71 5.67 3.98 5.44
CA VAL A 71 6.37 3.67 4.19
C VAL A 71 5.40 3.56 3.02
N ARG A 72 4.32 2.78 3.17
CA ARG A 72 3.40 2.53 2.07
C ARG A 72 2.54 3.75 1.72
N HIS A 73 1.92 4.35 2.72
CA HIS A 73 0.94 5.41 2.48
C HIS A 73 1.59 6.75 2.09
N PHE A 74 2.72 7.09 2.71
CA PHE A 74 3.41 8.33 2.35
C PHE A 74 4.19 8.22 1.04
N GLY A 75 4.54 7.03 0.61
CA GLY A 75 5.02 6.79 -0.75
C GLY A 75 4.01 7.24 -1.79
N GLU A 76 2.73 6.90 -1.58
CA GLU A 76 1.63 7.32 -2.45
C GLU A 76 1.40 8.84 -2.40
N LEU A 77 1.54 9.43 -1.22
CA LEU A 77 1.36 10.87 -1.06
C LEU A 77 2.44 11.68 -1.78
N HIS A 78 3.71 11.28 -1.64
CA HIS A 78 4.84 12.02 -2.21
C HIS A 78 5.07 11.73 -3.69
N GLY A 79 4.99 10.48 -4.11
CA GLY A 79 5.24 10.05 -5.49
C GLY A 79 4.00 9.90 -6.35
N GLY A 80 2.85 9.73 -5.71
CA GLY A 80 1.62 9.34 -6.38
C GLY A 80 1.08 10.35 -7.39
N GLN A 81 1.33 11.64 -7.18
CA GLN A 81 0.82 12.67 -8.10
C GLN A 81 1.45 12.56 -9.50
N MET A 82 2.71 12.17 -9.58
CA MET A 82 3.38 11.93 -10.85
C MET A 82 2.87 10.65 -11.51
N ILE A 83 2.66 9.61 -10.71
CA ILE A 83 2.12 8.31 -11.19
C ILE A 83 0.70 8.48 -11.69
N LYS A 84 -0.14 9.21 -10.96
CA LYS A 84 -1.54 9.46 -11.31
C LYS A 84 -1.70 10.01 -12.74
N LYS A 85 -0.79 10.87 -13.18
CA LYS A 85 -0.82 11.47 -14.52
C LYS A 85 -0.52 10.48 -15.64
N LYS A 86 0.10 9.33 -15.31
CA LYS A 86 0.61 8.35 -16.28
C LYS A 86 -0.22 7.07 -16.34
N ILE A 87 -1.16 6.88 -15.43
CA ILE A 87 -1.98 5.66 -15.36
C ILE A 87 -3.36 5.89 -15.96
N PRO A 88 -4.04 4.82 -16.43
CA PRO A 88 -5.44 4.92 -16.84
C PRO A 88 -6.33 5.06 -15.60
N GLY A 89 -7.53 5.61 -15.78
CA GLY A 89 -8.53 5.76 -14.73
C GLY A 89 -8.37 7.02 -13.90
N ASN A 90 -9.20 7.15 -12.86
CA ASN A 90 -9.27 8.35 -12.03
C ASN A 90 -8.14 8.45 -10.98
N GLY A 91 -7.51 7.34 -10.63
CA GLY A 91 -6.40 7.33 -9.69
C GLY A 91 -6.79 7.81 -8.29
N LEU A 92 -7.94 7.36 -7.78
CA LEU A 92 -8.46 7.78 -6.48
C LEU A 92 -7.51 7.43 -5.33
N MET A 93 -6.74 6.35 -5.45
CA MET A 93 -5.77 5.97 -4.43
C MET A 93 -4.69 7.05 -4.19
N TYR A 94 -4.48 7.95 -5.15
CA TYR A 94 -3.50 9.03 -5.04
C TYR A 94 -4.11 10.35 -4.59
N GLU A 95 -5.42 10.40 -4.32
CA GLU A 95 -6.13 11.58 -3.83
C GLU A 95 -6.25 11.52 -2.31
N PHE A 96 -5.80 12.58 -1.64
CA PHE A 96 -5.86 12.72 -0.19
C PHE A 96 -6.70 13.93 0.19
N ASP A 97 -7.66 13.72 1.09
CA ASP A 97 -8.54 14.77 1.55
C ASP A 97 -7.84 15.72 2.54
N GLY A 98 -8.13 17.00 2.42
CA GLY A 98 -7.68 18.02 3.36
C GLY A 98 -6.23 18.42 3.20
N ASP A 99 -5.65 18.98 4.26
CA ASP A 99 -4.27 19.44 4.28
C ASP A 99 -3.29 18.26 4.43
N THR A 100 -2.56 17.98 3.35
CA THR A 100 -1.59 16.87 3.32
C THR A 100 -0.37 17.13 4.18
N LYS A 101 0.06 18.39 4.32
CA LYS A 101 1.19 18.75 5.18
C LYS A 101 0.88 18.49 6.64
N GLU A 102 -0.32 18.85 7.07
CA GLU A 102 -0.80 18.58 8.42
C GLU A 102 -0.87 17.08 8.67
N LEU A 103 -1.38 16.30 7.71
CA LEU A 103 -1.44 14.86 7.81
C LEU A 103 -0.05 14.24 8.01
N ILE A 104 0.93 14.67 7.22
CA ILE A 104 2.31 14.21 7.32
C ILE A 104 2.90 14.55 8.69
N GLU A 105 2.76 15.77 9.14
CA GLU A 105 3.31 16.23 10.41
C GLU A 105 2.73 15.46 11.59
N LYS A 106 1.41 15.30 11.64
CA LYS A 106 0.73 14.56 12.69
C LYS A 106 1.09 13.07 12.70
N PHE A 107 1.23 12.46 11.52
CA PHE A 107 1.63 11.07 11.46
C PHE A 107 3.09 10.89 11.92
N ARG A 108 3.98 11.81 11.55
CA ARG A 108 5.38 11.79 11.99
C ARG A 108 5.53 11.83 13.51
N GLU A 109 4.63 12.46 14.22
CA GLU A 109 4.62 12.49 15.69
C GLU A 109 4.46 11.09 16.31
N LEU A 110 3.90 10.14 15.56
CA LEU A 110 3.72 8.76 16.00
C LEU A 110 4.97 7.90 15.79
N LEU A 111 5.97 8.41 15.07
CA LEU A 111 7.14 7.67 14.65
C LEU A 111 8.34 7.94 15.57
N ASP A 112 9.24 6.94 15.63
CA ASP A 112 10.54 7.08 16.29
C ASP A 112 11.60 6.23 15.58
N ASP A 113 12.87 6.37 16.01
CA ASP A 113 14.01 5.70 15.37
C ASP A 113 13.96 4.17 15.49
N SER A 114 13.24 3.63 16.46
CA SER A 114 13.13 2.18 16.64
C SER A 114 12.34 1.50 15.53
N MET A 115 11.61 2.28 14.74
CA MET A 115 10.81 1.78 13.60
C MET A 115 11.63 1.53 12.33
N ALA A 116 12.91 1.94 12.29
CA ALA A 116 13.72 1.90 11.07
C ALA A 116 13.86 0.48 10.47
N GLU A 117 14.06 -0.53 11.30
CA GLU A 117 14.19 -1.91 10.82
C GLU A 117 12.92 -2.44 10.18
N GLU A 118 11.77 -2.14 10.78
CA GLU A 118 10.48 -2.59 10.25
C GLU A 118 10.13 -1.83 8.96
N ALA A 119 10.46 -0.55 8.88
CA ALA A 119 10.33 0.22 7.65
C ALA A 119 11.17 -0.41 6.51
N LYS A 120 12.37 -0.88 6.81
CA LYS A 120 13.22 -1.58 5.85
C LYS A 120 12.59 -2.88 5.36
N LYS A 121 11.98 -3.66 6.25
CA LYS A 121 11.25 -4.88 5.87
C LYS A 121 10.10 -4.56 4.91
N CYS A 122 9.40 -3.45 5.13
CA CYS A 122 8.35 -3.01 4.21
C CYS A 122 8.88 -2.77 2.79
N PHE A 123 10.02 -2.10 2.66
CA PHE A 123 10.68 -1.91 1.37
C PHE A 123 11.11 -3.24 0.74
N ASP A 124 11.63 -4.18 1.54
CA ASP A 124 12.03 -5.50 1.05
C ASP A 124 10.84 -6.28 0.48
N PHE A 125 9.70 -6.28 1.17
CA PHE A 125 8.47 -6.90 0.64
C PHE A 125 7.98 -6.24 -0.65
N ALA A 126 8.04 -4.92 -0.72
CA ALA A 126 7.67 -4.19 -1.93
C ALA A 126 8.59 -4.56 -3.10
N SER A 127 9.89 -4.65 -2.86
CA SER A 127 10.86 -5.07 -3.88
C SER A 127 10.60 -6.48 -4.39
N GLN A 128 10.27 -7.41 -3.50
CA GLN A 128 9.92 -8.79 -3.87
C GLN A 128 8.67 -8.81 -4.76
N LEU A 129 7.66 -8.02 -4.43
CA LEU A 129 6.44 -7.93 -5.23
C LEU A 129 6.74 -7.39 -6.63
N PHE A 130 7.54 -6.34 -6.75
CA PHE A 130 7.91 -5.79 -8.06
C PHE A 130 8.71 -6.79 -8.88
N ASP A 131 9.62 -7.55 -8.28
CA ASP A 131 10.38 -8.59 -8.96
C ASP A 131 9.46 -9.70 -9.50
N GLU A 132 8.50 -10.15 -8.70
CA GLU A 132 7.53 -11.17 -9.12
C GLU A 132 6.64 -10.68 -10.26
N LEU A 133 6.14 -9.44 -10.17
CA LEU A 133 5.33 -8.85 -11.23
C LEU A 133 6.12 -8.64 -12.52
N SER A 134 7.38 -8.25 -12.43
CA SER A 134 8.26 -8.09 -13.59
C SER A 134 8.48 -9.42 -14.29
N LYS A 135 8.66 -10.51 -13.55
CA LYS A 135 8.81 -11.86 -14.12
C LYS A 135 7.55 -12.33 -14.82
N GLU A 136 6.37 -12.06 -14.25
CA GLU A 136 5.09 -12.37 -14.89
C GLU A 136 4.93 -11.62 -16.20
N MET A 137 5.28 -10.35 -16.25
CA MET A 137 5.24 -9.54 -17.48
C MET A 137 6.20 -10.07 -18.55
N GLU A 138 7.39 -10.49 -18.17
CA GLU A 138 8.36 -11.10 -19.08
C GLU A 138 7.83 -12.41 -19.68
N ASN A 139 7.20 -13.26 -18.86
CA ASN A 139 6.60 -14.52 -19.31
C ASN A 139 5.45 -14.28 -20.29
N GLU A 140 4.59 -13.29 -20.05
CA GLU A 140 3.51 -12.91 -20.96
C GLU A 140 4.05 -12.44 -22.31
N THR A 141 5.18 -11.73 -22.31
CA THR A 141 5.81 -11.23 -23.54
C THR A 141 6.42 -12.37 -24.36
N VAL A 142 6.91 -13.43 -23.73
CA VAL A 142 7.52 -14.59 -24.38
C VAL A 142 6.48 -15.49 -25.05
N ASP A 143 5.25 -15.51 -24.56
CA ASP A 143 4.16 -16.34 -25.09
C ASP A 143 3.51 -15.77 -26.38
N ILE A 144 4.00 -14.66 -26.86
CA ILE A 144 3.60 -14.07 -28.13
C ILE A 144 4.56 -14.58 -29.23
#